data_818b966f45fbb2fe82abfa738ef389db
#
_entry.id   818b966f45fbb2fe82abfa738ef389db
#
_cell.length_a   1.000
_cell.length_b   1.000
_cell.length_c   1.000
_cell.angle_alpha   90.00
_cell.angle_beta   90.00
_cell.angle_gamma   90.00
#
_symmetry.space_group_name_H-M   'P 1'
#
loop_
_entity.id
_entity.type
_entity.pdbx_description
1 polymer ?
#
loop_
_entity_poly.entity_id
_entity_poly.type
_entity_poly.pdbx_seq_one_letter_code
_entity_poly.pdbx_strand_id
1 'polypeptide(L)'
;QFNCAVKLVITKDEILIETNHGSYSATSIVNSAGAYAADLAKQINVGTQFVCLPFLGAYKKSKLVDSNPKRLVYPVPNPVNPFLGVHTTNTLNGEIKIGPTAFPVIGKEQYKLGNGFNRKEFLEFHKATKALLKSDSVDLIGLAKEEFTKLFTKPLLNRTKKLSSSLSFNKEWSKYPAGIRA
;
A
#
# COMPACT_ATOMS: atom_id res chain seq x y z
N GLN A 1 -12.54 -14.39 -12.51
CA GLN A 1 -13.83 -14.39 -11.81
C GLN A 1 -13.80 -13.36 -10.69
N PHE A 2 -14.84 -12.55 -10.55
CA PHE A 2 -14.97 -11.57 -9.48
C PHE A 2 -15.58 -12.21 -8.21
N ASN A 3 -15.31 -11.62 -7.05
CA ASN A 3 -15.79 -12.07 -5.74
C ASN A 3 -15.42 -13.53 -5.43
N CYS A 4 -14.29 -14.00 -5.98
CA CYS A 4 -13.78 -15.35 -5.83
C CYS A 4 -12.55 -15.31 -4.92
N ALA A 5 -12.74 -15.61 -3.65
CA ALA A 5 -11.66 -15.61 -2.67
C ALA A 5 -10.99 -16.99 -2.60
N VAL A 6 -9.67 -17.03 -2.77
CA VAL A 6 -8.87 -18.24 -2.58
C VAL A 6 -8.75 -18.53 -1.08
N LYS A 7 -9.08 -19.75 -0.69
CA LYS A 7 -9.01 -20.23 0.69
C LYS A 7 -7.79 -21.11 0.93
N LEU A 8 -7.49 -21.97 -0.04
CA LEU A 8 -6.45 -22.98 0.07
C LEU A 8 -5.81 -23.24 -1.30
N VAL A 9 -4.51 -23.47 -1.30
CA VAL A 9 -3.78 -23.97 -2.47
C VAL A 9 -3.04 -25.23 -2.06
N ILE A 10 -3.22 -26.30 -2.80
CA ILE A 10 -2.56 -27.60 -2.57
C ILE A 10 -1.74 -27.92 -3.81
N THR A 11 -0.50 -28.33 -3.61
CA THR A 11 0.39 -28.80 -4.67
C THR A 11 0.91 -30.18 -4.32
N LYS A 12 0.60 -31.15 -5.15
CA LYS A 12 1.23 -32.48 -5.17
C LYS A 12 1.50 -32.81 -6.63
N ASP A 13 0.63 -33.63 -7.22
CA ASP A 13 0.72 -33.98 -8.65
C ASP A 13 0.06 -32.92 -9.54
N GLU A 14 -0.90 -32.17 -8.99
CA GLU A 14 -1.53 -31.02 -9.65
C GLU A 14 -1.79 -29.88 -8.64
N ILE A 15 -1.99 -28.69 -9.17
CA ILE A 15 -2.32 -27.53 -8.35
C ILE A 15 -3.84 -27.48 -8.19
N LEU A 16 -4.30 -27.68 -6.96
CA LEU A 16 -5.70 -27.51 -6.59
C LEU A 16 -5.90 -26.20 -5.85
N ILE A 17 -6.85 -25.39 -6.30
CA ILE A 17 -7.17 -24.09 -5.73
C ILE A 17 -8.60 -24.12 -5.19
N GLU A 18 -8.75 -24.07 -3.88
CA GLU A 18 -10.07 -23.99 -3.23
C GLU A 18 -10.48 -22.53 -3.03
N THR A 19 -11.72 -22.24 -3.40
CA THR A 19 -12.29 -20.90 -3.29
C THR A 19 -13.66 -20.92 -2.63
N ASN A 20 -14.26 -19.75 -2.42
CA ASN A 20 -15.65 -19.64 -1.97
C ASN A 20 -16.68 -20.01 -3.06
N HIS A 21 -16.25 -20.25 -4.31
CA HIS A 21 -17.10 -20.64 -5.44
C HIS A 21 -16.82 -22.06 -5.97
N GLY A 22 -15.99 -22.83 -5.27
CA GLY A 22 -15.62 -24.19 -5.67
C GLY A 22 -14.11 -24.36 -5.82
N SER A 23 -13.73 -25.53 -6.33
CA SER A 23 -12.34 -25.93 -6.53
C SER A 23 -11.97 -25.85 -8.00
N TYR A 24 -10.75 -25.41 -8.28
CA TYR A 24 -10.18 -25.31 -9.63
C TYR A 24 -8.86 -26.06 -9.67
N SER A 25 -8.60 -26.80 -10.73
CA SER A 25 -7.30 -27.39 -10.99
C SER A 25 -6.54 -26.59 -12.05
N ALA A 26 -5.21 -26.52 -11.92
CA ALA A 26 -4.37 -25.77 -12.83
C ALA A 26 -2.99 -26.41 -12.94
N THR A 27 -2.36 -26.30 -14.11
CA THR A 27 -0.97 -26.70 -14.32
C THR A 27 0.04 -25.67 -13.81
N SER A 28 -0.37 -24.41 -13.66
CA SER A 28 0.45 -23.31 -13.19
C SER A 28 -0.39 -22.30 -12.43
N ILE A 29 0.25 -21.64 -11.44
CA ILE A 29 -0.36 -20.57 -10.65
C ILE A 29 0.53 -19.35 -10.63
N VAL A 30 -0.08 -18.17 -10.81
CA VAL A 30 0.59 -16.88 -10.61
C VAL A 30 -0.03 -16.22 -9.37
N ASN A 31 0.79 -16.04 -8.34
CA ASN A 31 0.38 -15.40 -7.10
C ASN A 31 0.62 -13.88 -7.19
N SER A 32 -0.44 -13.11 -7.44
CA SER A 32 -0.46 -11.64 -7.44
C SER A 32 -1.45 -11.07 -6.42
N ALA A 33 -1.57 -11.73 -5.26
CA ALA A 33 -2.57 -11.42 -4.24
C ALA A 33 -2.21 -10.22 -3.34
N GLY A 34 -1.26 -9.36 -3.74
CA GLY A 34 -0.90 -8.15 -2.99
C GLY A 34 -0.50 -8.46 -1.54
N ALA A 35 -1.17 -7.84 -0.57
CA ALA A 35 -0.89 -8.03 0.84
C ALA A 35 -1.10 -9.48 1.35
N TYR A 36 -1.83 -10.31 0.60
CA TYR A 36 -2.07 -11.72 0.92
C TYR A 36 -1.12 -12.68 0.21
N ALA A 37 -0.24 -12.18 -0.65
CA ALA A 37 0.64 -13.04 -1.45
C ALA A 37 1.52 -13.95 -0.60
N ALA A 38 2.08 -13.44 0.51
CA ALA A 38 2.89 -14.25 1.41
C ALA A 38 2.08 -15.34 2.12
N ASP A 39 0.81 -15.09 2.44
CA ASP A 39 -0.05 -16.09 3.10
C ASP A 39 -0.35 -17.26 2.17
N LEU A 40 -0.64 -17.00 0.91
CA LEU A 40 -0.86 -18.04 -0.09
C LEU A 40 0.41 -18.82 -0.41
N ALA A 41 1.54 -18.14 -0.54
CA ALA A 41 2.82 -18.79 -0.79
C ALA A 41 3.23 -19.76 0.35
N LYS A 42 3.00 -19.37 1.61
CA LYS A 42 3.27 -20.21 2.78
C LYS A 42 2.45 -21.50 2.81
N GLN A 43 1.26 -21.54 2.22
CA GLN A 43 0.44 -22.75 2.17
C GLN A 43 1.09 -23.86 1.37
N ILE A 44 1.96 -23.50 0.42
CA ILE A 44 2.72 -24.43 -0.41
C ILE A 44 4.22 -24.43 -0.06
N ASN A 45 4.57 -24.02 1.15
CA ASN A 45 5.94 -23.98 1.68
C ASN A 45 6.91 -23.12 0.86
N VAL A 46 6.43 -22.11 0.14
CA VAL A 46 7.25 -21.17 -0.63
C VAL A 46 7.37 -19.85 0.14
N GLY A 47 8.58 -19.32 0.22
CA GLY A 47 8.83 -18.01 0.81
C GLY A 47 8.46 -17.89 2.30
N THR A 48 8.57 -18.97 3.07
CA THR A 48 8.14 -19.02 4.49
C THR A 48 8.87 -18.03 5.38
N GLN A 49 10.07 -17.60 4.97
CA GLN A 49 10.90 -16.60 5.65
C GLN A 49 10.44 -15.16 5.41
N PHE A 50 9.58 -14.91 4.41
CA PHE A 50 9.11 -13.57 4.09
C PHE A 50 7.78 -13.23 4.77
N VAL A 51 7.61 -11.96 5.10
CA VAL A 51 6.37 -11.39 5.64
C VAL A 51 6.03 -10.12 4.88
N CYS A 52 4.78 -9.98 4.49
CA CYS A 52 4.29 -8.71 3.94
C CYS A 52 3.84 -7.81 5.08
N LEU A 53 4.45 -6.63 5.18
CA LEU A 53 3.99 -5.56 6.08
C LEU A 53 3.03 -4.65 5.32
N PRO A 54 1.78 -4.49 5.78
CA PRO A 54 0.83 -3.63 5.12
C PRO A 54 1.07 -2.15 5.43
N PHE A 55 1.01 -1.31 4.40
CA PHE A 55 1.11 0.14 4.51
C PHE A 55 -0.08 0.83 3.88
N LEU A 56 -0.66 1.79 4.61
CA LEU A 56 -1.77 2.61 4.13
C LEU A 56 -1.25 3.71 3.22
N GLY A 57 -1.63 3.65 1.95
CA GLY A 57 -1.43 4.69 0.96
C GLY A 57 -2.63 5.62 0.90
N ALA A 58 -2.63 6.69 1.68
CA ALA A 58 -3.68 7.68 1.64
C ALA A 58 -3.41 8.75 0.57
N TYR A 59 -4.47 9.25 -0.04
CA TYR A 59 -4.42 10.29 -1.06
C TYR A 59 -5.39 11.42 -0.73
N LYS A 60 -5.07 12.60 -1.26
CA LYS A 60 -5.98 13.75 -1.35
C LYS A 60 -6.23 14.07 -2.81
N LYS A 61 -7.43 14.57 -3.11
CA LYS A 61 -7.83 15.01 -4.44
C LYS A 61 -8.39 16.42 -4.44
N SER A 62 -8.25 17.07 -5.58
CA SER A 62 -8.87 18.37 -5.89
C SER A 62 -9.24 18.42 -7.36
N LYS A 63 -10.07 19.38 -7.76
CA LYS A 63 -10.35 19.62 -9.18
C LYS A 63 -9.08 20.00 -9.93
N LEU A 64 -8.90 19.45 -11.13
CA LEU A 64 -7.84 19.84 -12.04
C LEU A 64 -8.16 21.23 -12.60
N VAL A 65 -7.16 22.11 -12.64
CA VAL A 65 -7.24 23.41 -13.29
C VAL A 65 -6.03 23.58 -14.23
N ASP A 66 -6.09 24.51 -15.16
CA ASP A 66 -5.07 24.71 -16.21
C ASP A 66 -3.65 24.93 -15.67
N SER A 67 -3.54 25.56 -14.49
CA SER A 67 -2.25 25.77 -13.81
C SER A 67 -1.64 24.50 -13.22
N ASN A 68 -2.37 23.38 -13.17
CA ASN A 68 -1.82 22.12 -12.63
C ASN A 68 -0.89 21.44 -13.64
N PRO A 69 0.03 20.58 -13.13
CA PRO A 69 0.83 19.75 -14.02
C PRO A 69 -0.07 18.90 -14.92
N LYS A 70 0.13 18.98 -16.23
CA LYS A 70 -0.60 18.16 -17.20
C LYS A 70 -0.07 16.72 -17.29
N ARG A 71 1.02 16.42 -16.58
CA ARG A 71 1.69 15.11 -16.54
C ARG A 71 1.75 14.61 -15.12
N LEU A 72 2.00 13.32 -14.99
CA LEU A 72 2.34 12.71 -13.69
C LEU A 72 3.73 13.21 -13.27
N VAL A 73 3.86 13.69 -12.03
CA VAL A 73 5.13 14.21 -11.52
C VAL A 73 5.51 13.42 -10.28
N TYR A 74 6.66 12.77 -10.35
CA TYR A 74 7.23 11.95 -9.28
C TYR A 74 8.51 12.58 -8.74
N PRO A 75 8.81 12.45 -7.44
CA PRO A 75 10.13 12.78 -6.93
C PRO A 75 11.16 11.76 -7.40
N VAL A 76 12.43 12.16 -7.38
CA VAL A 76 13.53 11.21 -7.51
C VAL A 76 13.47 10.23 -6.34
N PRO A 77 13.53 8.91 -6.59
CA PRO A 77 13.52 7.92 -5.51
C PRO A 77 14.65 8.15 -4.52
N ASN A 78 14.35 8.06 -3.23
CA ASN A 78 15.36 8.07 -2.19
C ASN A 78 15.84 6.62 -1.96
N PRO A 79 17.12 6.30 -2.16
CA PRO A 79 17.64 4.93 -1.99
C PRO A 79 17.44 4.37 -0.57
N VAL A 80 17.39 5.24 0.44
CA VAL A 80 17.21 4.85 1.85
C VAL A 80 15.74 4.60 2.19
N ASN A 81 14.81 5.19 1.43
CA ASN A 81 13.38 5.05 1.68
C ASN A 81 12.79 4.08 0.65
N PRO A 82 12.34 2.88 1.07
CA PRO A 82 11.80 1.86 0.15
C PRO A 82 10.45 2.25 -0.46
N PHE A 83 9.86 3.38 -0.04
CA PHE A 83 8.56 3.81 -0.52
C PHE A 83 8.66 4.85 -1.63
N LEU A 84 7.71 4.76 -2.55
CA LEU A 84 7.52 5.78 -3.56
C LEU A 84 7.12 7.10 -2.89
N GLY A 85 7.87 8.17 -3.17
CA GLY A 85 7.59 9.49 -2.63
C GLY A 85 6.23 10.03 -3.06
N VAL A 86 5.76 11.05 -2.34
CA VAL A 86 4.53 11.76 -2.69
C VAL A 86 4.63 12.30 -4.12
N HIS A 87 3.65 12.01 -4.94
CA HIS A 87 3.59 12.41 -6.35
C HIS A 87 2.21 12.94 -6.72
N THR A 88 2.11 13.50 -7.92
CA THR A 88 0.83 13.96 -8.48
C THR A 88 0.35 13.01 -9.55
N THR A 89 -0.96 12.79 -9.59
CA THR A 89 -1.60 11.99 -10.63
C THR A 89 -2.87 12.70 -11.10
N ASN A 90 -2.97 12.93 -12.40
CA ASN A 90 -4.20 13.40 -13.01
C ASN A 90 -5.12 12.21 -13.25
N THR A 91 -6.38 12.34 -12.88
CA THR A 91 -7.38 11.30 -13.08
C THR A 91 -8.20 11.57 -14.34
N LEU A 92 -8.80 10.53 -14.90
CA LEU A 92 -9.67 10.65 -16.07
C LEU A 92 -10.91 11.51 -15.80
N ASN A 93 -11.29 11.67 -14.53
CA ASN A 93 -12.45 12.45 -14.12
C ASN A 93 -12.16 13.95 -13.95
N GLY A 94 -11.03 14.46 -14.47
CA GLY A 94 -10.67 15.87 -14.34
C GLY A 94 -10.29 16.27 -12.92
N GLU A 95 -9.75 15.35 -12.12
CA GLU A 95 -9.23 15.62 -10.79
C GLU A 95 -7.71 15.43 -10.75
N ILE A 96 -7.04 16.13 -9.85
CA ILE A 96 -5.65 15.85 -9.49
C ILE A 96 -5.63 15.22 -8.11
N LYS A 97 -4.88 14.14 -7.95
CA LYS A 97 -4.62 13.52 -6.66
C LYS A 97 -3.15 13.63 -6.28
N ILE A 98 -2.89 13.77 -4.99
CA ILE A 98 -1.57 13.82 -4.38
C ILE A 98 -1.44 12.74 -3.32
N GLY A 99 -0.29 12.14 -3.25
CA GLY A 99 0.04 10.99 -2.39
C GLY A 99 0.96 10.02 -3.12
N PRO A 100 1.05 8.80 -2.63
CA PRO A 100 0.47 8.27 -1.40
C PRO A 100 1.26 8.65 -0.15
N THR A 101 0.67 8.40 1.00
CA THR A 101 1.42 8.15 2.23
C THR A 101 1.88 6.70 2.25
N ALA A 102 2.77 6.34 3.18
CA ALA A 102 3.14 4.95 3.45
C ALA A 102 3.11 4.69 4.97
N PHE A 103 1.95 4.94 5.57
CA PHE A 103 1.79 4.77 7.00
C PHE A 103 1.61 3.29 7.34
N PRO A 104 2.44 2.71 8.25
CA PRO A 104 2.32 1.31 8.62
C PRO A 104 0.97 1.05 9.30
N VAL A 105 0.30 -0.01 8.90
CA VAL A 105 -0.96 -0.47 9.48
C VAL A 105 -0.87 -1.94 9.86
N ILE A 106 -1.69 -2.36 10.80
CA ILE A 106 -1.63 -3.71 11.34
C ILE A 106 -2.36 -4.71 10.43
N GLY A 107 -3.49 -4.28 9.88
CA GLY A 107 -4.38 -5.15 9.11
C GLY A 107 -4.24 -4.96 7.60
N LYS A 108 -4.34 -6.07 6.86
CA LYS A 108 -4.32 -6.09 5.38
C LYS A 108 -5.55 -5.45 4.74
N GLU A 109 -6.64 -5.32 5.50
CA GLU A 109 -7.89 -4.64 5.10
C GLU A 109 -8.12 -3.33 5.88
N GLN A 110 -7.09 -2.79 6.48
CA GLN A 110 -7.19 -1.58 7.31
C GLN A 110 -7.15 -0.30 6.46
N TYR A 111 -8.13 -0.11 5.60
CA TYR A 111 -8.27 1.09 4.76
C TYR A 111 -8.58 2.39 5.53
N LYS A 112 -8.95 2.27 6.81
CA LYS A 112 -9.16 3.37 7.75
C LYS A 112 -8.46 3.07 9.06
N LEU A 113 -7.87 4.08 9.69
CA LEU A 113 -7.27 3.93 11.00
C LEU A 113 -8.35 3.50 12.02
N GLY A 114 -8.06 2.47 12.80
CA GLY A 114 -8.96 1.93 13.83
C GLY A 114 -9.90 0.80 13.38
N ASN A 115 -10.00 0.51 12.09
CA ASN A 115 -10.82 -0.59 11.58
C ASN A 115 -9.96 -1.81 11.19
N GLY A 116 -10.57 -2.99 11.11
CA GLY A 116 -9.92 -4.17 10.54
C GLY A 116 -8.88 -4.83 11.44
N PHE A 117 -9.05 -4.77 12.77
CA PHE A 117 -8.17 -5.46 13.70
C PHE A 117 -8.33 -6.98 13.59
N ASN A 118 -7.21 -7.68 13.34
CA ASN A 118 -7.12 -9.12 13.32
C ASN A 118 -5.93 -9.54 14.22
N ARG A 119 -6.19 -10.38 15.23
CA ARG A 119 -5.17 -10.81 16.21
C ARG A 119 -3.98 -11.51 15.54
N LYS A 120 -4.22 -12.34 14.51
CA LYS A 120 -3.14 -13.03 13.78
C LYS A 120 -2.26 -12.03 13.05
N GLU A 121 -2.86 -11.09 12.31
CA GLU A 121 -2.15 -10.04 11.59
C GLU A 121 -1.36 -9.13 12.53
N PHE A 122 -1.93 -8.82 13.71
CA PHE A 122 -1.23 -8.07 14.75
C PHE A 122 0.04 -8.77 15.22
N LEU A 123 -0.03 -10.07 15.49
CA LEU A 123 1.14 -10.85 15.93
C LEU A 123 2.21 -10.94 14.83
N GLU A 124 1.79 -11.12 13.58
CA GLU A 124 2.71 -11.13 12.42
C GLU A 124 3.38 -9.77 12.25
N PHE A 125 2.60 -8.69 12.29
CA PHE A 125 3.11 -7.31 12.24
C PHE A 125 4.13 -7.04 13.35
N HIS A 126 3.80 -7.42 14.60
CA HIS A 126 4.69 -7.22 15.74
C HIS A 126 6.02 -7.98 15.59
N LYS A 127 5.96 -9.25 15.17
CA LYS A 127 7.16 -10.07 14.90
C LYS A 127 8.03 -9.45 13.81
N ALA A 128 7.43 -9.04 12.70
CA ALA A 128 8.15 -8.46 11.58
C ALA A 128 8.75 -7.09 11.93
N THR A 129 8.01 -6.24 12.61
CA THR A 129 8.50 -4.93 13.08
C THR A 129 9.67 -5.09 14.05
N LYS A 130 9.59 -6.05 14.99
CA LYS A 130 10.67 -6.36 15.92
C LYS A 130 11.93 -6.88 15.20
N ALA A 131 11.77 -7.69 14.16
CA ALA A 131 12.88 -8.17 13.35
C ALA A 131 13.55 -7.02 12.58
N LEU A 132 12.78 -6.12 11.97
CA LEU A 132 13.30 -4.96 11.26
C LEU A 132 14.01 -3.97 12.19
N LEU A 133 13.48 -3.71 13.38
CA LEU A 133 14.12 -2.86 14.38
C LEU A 133 15.46 -3.41 14.87
N LYS A 134 15.64 -4.74 14.83
CA LYS A 134 16.90 -5.39 15.19
C LYS A 134 17.94 -5.42 14.05
N SER A 135 17.49 -5.29 12.81
CA SER A 135 18.36 -5.43 11.64
C SER A 135 19.11 -4.14 11.27
N ASP A 136 18.78 -2.99 11.89
CA ASP A 136 19.29 -1.65 11.58
C ASP A 136 19.23 -1.29 10.07
N SER A 137 18.55 -2.11 9.28
CA SER A 137 18.49 -1.93 7.82
C SER A 137 17.57 -0.79 7.38
N VAL A 138 16.60 -0.40 8.21
CA VAL A 138 15.64 0.67 7.93
C VAL A 138 15.30 1.40 9.23
N ASP A 139 15.39 2.73 9.22
CA ASP A 139 14.89 3.56 10.32
C ASP A 139 13.35 3.62 10.30
N LEU A 140 12.72 2.55 10.81
CA LEU A 140 11.26 2.45 10.87
C LEU A 140 10.61 3.53 11.72
N ILE A 141 11.27 3.99 12.79
CA ILE A 141 10.71 5.00 13.69
C ILE A 141 10.73 6.37 13.01
N GLY A 142 11.84 6.73 12.42
CA GLY A 142 11.96 7.97 11.63
C GLY A 142 10.98 7.97 10.47
N LEU A 143 10.89 6.85 9.75
CA LEU A 143 9.95 6.68 8.65
C LEU A 143 8.49 6.80 9.09
N ALA A 144 8.10 6.14 10.18
CA ALA A 144 6.73 6.23 10.71
C ALA A 144 6.38 7.66 11.15
N LYS A 145 7.30 8.38 11.80
CA LYS A 145 7.12 9.79 12.17
C LYS A 145 6.94 10.67 10.93
N GLU A 146 7.79 10.48 9.92
CA GLU A 146 7.70 11.21 8.66
C GLU A 146 6.38 10.96 7.95
N GLU A 147 5.95 9.71 7.84
CA GLU A 147 4.71 9.31 7.19
C GLU A 147 3.48 9.77 7.97
N PHE A 148 3.54 9.79 9.31
CA PHE A 148 2.45 10.32 10.13
C PHE A 148 2.14 11.79 9.80
N THR A 149 3.16 12.61 9.58
CA THR A 149 2.95 14.01 9.19
C THR A 149 2.22 14.15 7.85
N LYS A 150 2.43 13.21 6.91
CA LYS A 150 1.80 13.21 5.57
C LYS A 150 0.31 12.88 5.60
N LEU A 151 -0.23 12.34 6.70
CA LEU A 151 -1.67 12.12 6.85
C LEU A 151 -2.44 13.45 6.89
N PHE A 152 -1.76 14.54 7.24
CA PHE A 152 -2.35 15.88 7.27
C PHE A 152 -2.19 16.58 5.91
N THR A 153 -3.22 17.34 5.52
CA THR A 153 -3.26 17.98 4.20
C THR A 153 -2.12 18.98 3.97
N LYS A 154 -1.84 19.84 4.94
CA LYS A 154 -0.79 20.88 4.79
C LYS A 154 0.62 20.30 4.57
N PRO A 155 1.13 19.38 5.41
CA PRO A 155 2.43 18.75 5.17
C PRO A 155 2.51 17.98 3.85
N LEU A 156 1.43 17.28 3.47
CA LEU A 156 1.37 16.56 2.20
C LEU A 156 1.49 17.53 1.02
N LEU A 157 0.73 18.63 1.03
CA LEU A 157 0.81 19.69 0.03
C LEU A 157 2.18 20.36 -0.05
N ASN A 158 2.81 20.64 1.10
CA ASN A 158 4.15 21.23 1.13
C ASN A 158 5.19 20.35 0.41
N ARG A 159 5.11 19.04 0.56
CA ARG A 159 5.98 18.11 -0.17
C ARG A 159 5.68 18.12 -1.67
N THR A 160 4.41 18.14 -2.03
CA THR A 160 3.98 18.17 -3.43
C THR A 160 4.37 19.48 -4.12
N LYS A 161 4.35 20.62 -3.42
CA LYS A 161 4.84 21.91 -3.96
C LYS A 161 6.30 21.91 -4.38
N LYS A 162 7.13 21.12 -3.71
CA LYS A 162 8.54 20.96 -4.12
C LYS A 162 8.67 20.32 -5.49
N LEU A 163 7.66 19.56 -5.94
CA LEU A 163 7.62 18.92 -7.25
C LEU A 163 7.03 19.84 -8.32
N SER A 164 6.08 20.70 -7.93
CA SER A 164 5.43 21.62 -8.86
C SER A 164 4.91 22.83 -8.11
N SER A 165 5.47 24.00 -8.45
CA SER A 165 5.07 25.30 -7.89
C SER A 165 3.66 25.72 -8.30
N SER A 166 3.12 25.15 -9.38
CA SER A 166 1.78 25.43 -9.89
C SER A 166 0.66 24.82 -9.04
N LEU A 167 0.97 23.96 -8.08
CA LEU A 167 -0.02 23.39 -7.17
C LEU A 167 -0.44 24.44 -6.12
N SER A 168 -1.67 24.88 -6.19
CA SER A 168 -2.21 25.92 -5.31
C SER A 168 -2.72 25.36 -3.99
N PHE A 169 -2.41 26.07 -2.88
CA PHE A 169 -3.02 25.79 -1.57
C PHE A 169 -4.46 26.30 -1.43
N ASN A 170 -4.87 27.22 -2.29
CA ASN A 170 -6.20 27.83 -2.25
C ASN A 170 -7.31 26.90 -2.77
N LYS A 171 -6.97 25.65 -3.09
CA LYS A 171 -7.93 24.64 -3.53
C LYS A 171 -8.48 23.86 -2.34
N GLU A 172 -9.74 23.48 -2.47
CA GLU A 172 -10.32 22.49 -1.59
C GLU A 172 -9.76 21.10 -1.89
N TRP A 173 -9.13 20.52 -0.88
CA TRP A 173 -8.59 19.17 -0.94
C TRP A 173 -9.44 18.23 -0.11
N SER A 174 -10.02 17.24 -0.74
CA SER A 174 -10.81 16.18 -0.11
C SER A 174 -10.04 14.88 -0.03
N LYS A 175 -10.53 13.94 0.78
CA LYS A 175 -9.96 12.58 0.85
C LYS A 175 -10.25 11.84 -0.46
N TYR A 176 -9.29 11.05 -0.91
CA TYR A 176 -9.46 10.05 -1.95
C TYR A 176 -9.39 8.65 -1.34
N PRO A 177 -10.03 7.62 -1.92
CA PRO A 177 -9.93 6.26 -1.42
C PRO A 177 -8.46 5.84 -1.22
N ALA A 178 -8.19 5.29 -0.04
CA ALA A 178 -6.87 4.78 0.29
C ALA A 178 -6.68 3.36 -0.24
N GLY A 179 -5.43 2.96 -0.45
CA GLY A 179 -5.05 1.59 -0.80
C GLY A 179 -4.16 0.99 0.28
N ILE A 180 -4.18 -0.33 0.40
CA ILE A 180 -3.19 -1.08 1.20
C ILE A 180 -2.11 -1.58 0.24
N ARG A 181 -0.86 -1.34 0.61
CA ARG A 181 0.35 -1.78 -0.11
C ARG A 181 1.06 -2.81 0.74
N ALA A 182 1.59 -3.84 0.09
CA ALA A 182 2.48 -4.84 0.70
C ALA A 182 3.94 -4.39 0.60
#